data_193b448cb9b154df3840a1541e476035
#
_entry.id   193b448cb9b154df3840a1541e476035
#
_cell.length_a   1.000
_cell.length_b   1.000
_cell.length_c   1.000
_cell.angle_alpha   90.00
_cell.angle_beta   90.00
_cell.angle_gamma   90.00
#
_symmetry.space_group_name_H-M   'P 1'
#
loop_
_entity.id
_entity.type
_entity.pdbx_description
1 polymer ?
#
loop_
_entity_poly.entity_id
_entity_poly.type
_entity_poly.pdbx_seq_one_letter_code
_entity_poly.pdbx_strand_id
1 'polypeptide(L)'
;MTAKSKVVALEHVVIRFSGDSGDGMQLTGNLFSDSTAFAGNDFATFPDYPAEIRPPQGTVAGVSGFQVHFGHKPVHTTGDLCDVLVAMNPASIKANMRWLRPGTIIIFDSDSVTEKALEKAGYADDPTVDGTLAHQHVGKGALPETHKK
;
A
#
# COMPACT_ATOMS: atom_id res chain seq x y z
N MET A 1 0.37 23.69 21.65
CA MET A 1 1.62 23.59 20.87
C MET A 1 1.27 22.95 19.52
N THR A 2 1.32 23.71 18.48
CA THR A 2 1.21 23.17 17.11
C THR A 2 2.52 22.43 16.82
N ALA A 3 2.44 21.11 16.66
CA ALA A 3 3.57 20.31 16.21
C ALA A 3 4.01 20.86 14.84
N LYS A 4 5.21 21.38 14.74
CA LYS A 4 5.81 21.77 13.45
C LYS A 4 5.93 20.48 12.63
N SER A 5 5.14 20.35 11.58
CA SER A 5 5.32 19.27 10.61
C SER A 5 6.71 19.41 9.99
N LYS A 6 7.52 18.36 10.14
CA LYS A 6 8.83 18.28 9.51
C LYS A 6 8.63 17.98 8.03
N VAL A 7 8.89 18.92 7.17
CA VAL A 7 8.89 18.70 5.72
C VAL A 7 10.22 18.03 5.34
N VAL A 8 10.14 16.86 4.71
CA VAL A 8 11.29 16.12 4.17
C VAL A 8 11.17 16.13 2.65
N ALA A 9 12.17 16.65 1.96
CA ALA A 9 12.26 16.59 0.51
C ALA A 9 12.92 15.26 0.11
N LEU A 10 12.25 14.51 -0.75
CA LEU A 10 12.74 13.25 -1.31
C LEU A 10 12.96 13.41 -2.82
N GLU A 11 14.06 12.85 -3.33
CA GLU A 11 14.33 12.87 -4.78
C GLU A 11 13.45 11.87 -5.53
N HIS A 12 13.22 10.72 -4.93
CA HIS A 12 12.43 9.60 -5.45
C HIS A 12 11.56 9.02 -4.35
N VAL A 13 10.39 8.55 -4.73
CA VAL A 13 9.44 7.86 -3.84
C VAL A 13 8.88 6.65 -4.55
N VAL A 14 8.78 5.53 -3.84
CA VAL A 14 8.09 4.32 -4.28
C VAL A 14 6.84 4.14 -3.46
N ILE A 15 5.68 4.21 -4.10
CA ILE A 15 4.37 3.94 -3.49
C ILE A 15 3.82 2.64 -4.05
N ARG A 16 3.31 1.79 -3.17
CA ARG A 16 2.63 0.56 -3.52
C ARG A 16 1.19 0.62 -3.03
N PHE A 17 0.24 0.45 -3.95
CA PHE A 17 -1.19 0.28 -3.67
C PHE A 17 -1.52 -1.20 -3.68
N SER A 18 -2.27 -1.68 -2.72
CA SER A 18 -2.64 -3.08 -2.64
C SER A 18 -4.02 -3.31 -2.04
N GLY A 19 -4.78 -4.17 -2.66
CA GLY A 19 -6.15 -4.52 -2.30
C GLY A 19 -6.60 -5.81 -2.96
N ASP A 20 -7.85 -6.18 -2.79
CA ASP A 20 -8.46 -7.29 -3.52
C ASP A 20 -8.60 -6.92 -5.00
N SER A 21 -8.69 -7.92 -5.87
CA SER A 21 -8.77 -7.72 -7.32
C SER A 21 -9.95 -6.84 -7.78
N GLY A 22 -10.97 -6.66 -6.95
CA GLY A 22 -12.13 -5.81 -7.20
C GLY A 22 -12.03 -4.39 -6.63
N ASP A 23 -10.99 -4.06 -5.88
CA ASP A 23 -10.87 -2.78 -5.16
C ASP A 23 -10.41 -1.61 -6.03
N GLY A 24 -10.19 -1.84 -7.32
CA GLY A 24 -9.79 -0.78 -8.25
C GLY A 24 -8.33 -0.33 -8.10
N MET A 25 -7.43 -1.21 -7.64
CA MET A 25 -6.03 -0.87 -7.43
C MET A 25 -5.32 -0.40 -8.69
N GLN A 26 -5.64 -1.00 -9.84
CA GLN A 26 -5.09 -0.61 -11.13
C GLN A 26 -5.57 0.79 -11.54
N LEU A 27 -6.85 1.09 -11.31
CA LEU A 27 -7.41 2.42 -11.58
C LEU A 27 -6.77 3.46 -10.66
N THR A 28 -6.68 3.18 -9.38
CA THR A 28 -6.05 4.08 -8.39
C THR A 28 -4.60 4.36 -8.75
N GLY A 29 -3.83 3.32 -9.10
CA GLY A 29 -2.45 3.45 -9.51
C GLY A 29 -2.28 4.27 -10.79
N ASN A 30 -3.13 4.06 -11.79
CA ASN A 30 -3.10 4.84 -13.02
C ASN A 30 -3.44 6.32 -12.77
N LEU A 31 -4.50 6.61 -12.01
CA LEU A 31 -4.86 7.98 -11.67
C LEU A 31 -3.76 8.70 -10.87
N PHE A 32 -3.10 7.98 -9.97
CA PHE A 32 -1.95 8.52 -9.25
C PHE A 32 -0.78 8.81 -10.18
N SER A 33 -0.48 7.90 -11.11
CA SER A 33 0.59 8.09 -12.11
C SER A 33 0.32 9.29 -13.02
N ASP A 34 -0.91 9.45 -13.47
CA ASP A 34 -1.32 10.60 -14.29
C ASP A 34 -1.16 11.92 -13.51
N SER A 35 -1.58 11.93 -12.24
CA SER A 35 -1.42 13.10 -11.37
C SER A 35 0.04 13.44 -11.14
N THR A 36 0.90 12.42 -10.98
CA THR A 36 2.35 12.57 -10.80
C THR A 36 3.01 13.14 -12.06
N ALA A 37 2.64 12.65 -13.23
CA ALA A 37 3.10 13.18 -14.52
C ALA A 37 2.64 14.63 -14.73
N PHE A 38 1.39 14.92 -14.41
CA PHE A 38 0.85 16.28 -14.50
C PHE A 38 1.59 17.28 -13.59
N ALA A 39 2.07 16.81 -12.44
CA ALA A 39 2.91 17.60 -11.53
C ALA A 39 4.37 17.76 -12.02
N GLY A 40 4.72 17.23 -13.19
CA GLY A 40 6.04 17.35 -13.80
C GLY A 40 7.08 16.36 -13.29
N ASN A 41 6.66 15.29 -12.62
CA ASN A 41 7.56 14.21 -12.22
C ASN A 41 7.67 13.15 -13.31
N ASP A 42 8.82 12.48 -13.37
CA ASP A 42 8.99 11.25 -14.12
C ASP A 42 8.56 10.05 -13.26
N PHE A 43 8.10 8.98 -13.89
CA PHE A 43 7.64 7.80 -13.15
C PHE A 43 7.80 6.51 -13.95
N ALA A 44 7.88 5.39 -13.22
CA ALA A 44 7.78 4.04 -13.73
C ALA A 44 6.76 3.25 -12.91
N THR A 45 5.97 2.41 -13.55
CA THR A 45 4.89 1.65 -12.93
C THR A 45 5.08 0.15 -13.05
N PHE A 46 4.60 -0.57 -12.04
CA PHE A 46 4.57 -2.03 -12.03
C PHE A 46 3.20 -2.51 -11.53
N PRO A 47 2.30 -2.91 -12.43
CA PRO A 47 1.07 -3.58 -12.05
C PRO A 47 1.39 -5.01 -11.59
N ASP A 48 0.86 -5.38 -10.43
CA ASP A 48 1.05 -6.69 -9.82
C ASP A 48 -0.31 -7.37 -9.68
N TYR A 49 -0.62 -8.20 -10.65
CA TYR A 49 -1.84 -8.99 -10.65
C TYR A 49 -1.64 -10.29 -9.87
N PRO A 50 -2.70 -10.85 -9.26
CA PRO A 50 -2.62 -12.18 -8.68
C PRO A 50 -2.28 -13.18 -9.79
N ALA A 51 -1.06 -13.70 -9.76
CA ALA A 51 -0.52 -14.49 -10.87
C ALA A 51 -1.05 -15.92 -10.91
N GLU A 52 -1.71 -16.40 -9.86
CA GLU A 52 -2.04 -17.81 -9.73
C GLU A 52 -3.47 -18.06 -9.23
N ILE A 53 -4.17 -18.96 -9.93
CA ILE A 53 -5.46 -19.52 -9.51
C ILE A 53 -5.32 -20.34 -8.22
N ARG A 54 -4.12 -20.88 -7.96
CA ARG A 54 -3.74 -21.61 -6.75
C ARG A 54 -2.43 -21.04 -6.21
N PRO A 55 -2.48 -20.07 -5.29
CA PRO A 55 -1.26 -19.51 -4.70
C PRO A 55 -0.50 -20.57 -3.89
N PRO A 56 0.83 -20.51 -3.84
CA PRO A 56 1.65 -21.34 -2.96
C PRO A 56 1.16 -21.28 -1.51
N GLN A 57 1.38 -22.36 -0.76
CA GLN A 57 1.01 -22.41 0.64
C GLN A 57 1.67 -21.27 1.43
N GLY A 58 0.87 -20.52 2.20
CA GLY A 58 1.33 -19.36 2.97
C GLY A 58 1.25 -18.00 2.24
N THR A 59 0.80 -17.95 0.98
CA THR A 59 0.47 -16.71 0.28
C THR A 59 -1.01 -16.36 0.41
N VAL A 60 -1.32 -15.07 0.40
CA VAL A 60 -2.70 -14.59 0.46
C VAL A 60 -3.24 -14.48 -0.96
N ALA A 61 -4.29 -15.25 -1.26
CA ALA A 61 -4.91 -15.30 -2.58
C ALA A 61 -5.72 -14.01 -2.87
N GLY A 62 -5.76 -13.62 -4.14
CA GLY A 62 -6.64 -12.56 -4.62
C GLY A 62 -6.15 -11.15 -4.39
N VAL A 63 -4.99 -10.96 -3.79
CA VAL A 63 -4.40 -9.63 -3.58
C VAL A 63 -3.73 -9.15 -4.86
N SER A 64 -4.16 -7.99 -5.34
CA SER A 64 -3.53 -7.27 -6.44
C SER A 64 -2.77 -6.05 -5.94
N GLY A 65 -1.82 -5.57 -6.72
CA GLY A 65 -1.03 -4.41 -6.39
C GLY A 65 -0.71 -3.55 -7.59
N PHE A 66 -0.33 -2.32 -7.32
CA PHE A 66 0.19 -1.40 -8.31
C PHE A 66 1.28 -0.56 -7.66
N GLN A 67 2.48 -0.61 -8.21
CA GLN A 67 3.61 0.14 -7.69
C GLN A 67 3.95 1.30 -8.62
N VAL A 68 4.21 2.46 -8.05
CA VAL A 68 4.65 3.66 -8.76
C VAL A 68 5.94 4.14 -8.13
N HIS A 69 6.99 4.19 -8.93
CA HIS A 69 8.24 4.85 -8.59
C HIS A 69 8.28 6.19 -9.31
N PHE A 70 8.37 7.28 -8.60
CA PHE A 70 8.34 8.60 -9.18
C PHE A 70 9.34 9.55 -8.52
N GLY A 71 9.71 10.60 -9.24
CA GLY A 71 10.62 11.63 -8.78
C GLY A 71 10.75 12.78 -9.78
N HIS A 72 11.38 13.87 -9.37
CA HIS A 72 11.64 14.99 -10.27
C HIS A 72 12.85 14.77 -11.20
N LYS A 73 13.65 13.75 -10.93
CA LYS A 73 14.73 13.27 -11.81
C LYS A 73 14.27 12.04 -12.60
N PRO A 74 14.92 11.72 -13.73
CA PRO A 74 14.57 10.54 -14.52
C PRO A 74 14.52 9.26 -13.69
N VAL A 75 13.44 8.51 -13.85
CA VAL A 75 13.19 7.23 -13.19
C VAL A 75 13.38 6.09 -14.18
N HIS A 76 14.32 5.21 -13.90
CA HIS A 76 14.71 4.10 -14.81
C HIS A 76 14.25 2.73 -14.34
N THR A 77 13.72 2.62 -13.12
CA THR A 77 13.27 1.35 -12.53
C THR A 77 11.94 1.54 -11.82
N THR A 78 11.19 0.44 -11.68
CA THR A 78 9.94 0.44 -10.92
C THR A 78 10.14 0.48 -9.41
N GLY A 79 11.37 0.42 -8.93
CA GLY A 79 11.74 0.38 -7.52
C GLY A 79 11.60 -1.02 -6.91
N ASP A 80 12.35 -1.28 -5.84
CA ASP A 80 12.32 -2.56 -5.11
C ASP A 80 11.43 -2.43 -3.87
N LEU A 81 11.96 -1.90 -2.77
CA LEU A 81 11.21 -1.68 -1.54
C LEU A 81 10.40 -0.39 -1.61
N CYS A 82 9.22 -0.39 -1.00
CA CYS A 82 8.35 0.78 -1.00
C CYS A 82 8.61 1.72 0.17
N ASP A 83 8.46 3.02 -0.09
CA ASP A 83 8.46 4.07 0.93
C ASP A 83 7.07 4.21 1.58
N VAL A 84 6.03 3.95 0.80
CA VAL A 84 4.64 4.01 1.24
C VAL A 84 3.90 2.77 0.73
N LEU A 85 3.18 2.10 1.61
CA LEU A 85 2.20 1.08 1.28
C LEU A 85 0.80 1.60 1.59
N VAL A 86 -0.07 1.64 0.59
CA VAL A 86 -1.50 1.87 0.75
C VAL A 86 -2.20 0.52 0.68
N ALA A 87 -2.70 0.06 1.81
CA ALA A 87 -3.31 -1.26 1.96
C ALA A 87 -4.82 -1.12 2.24
N MET A 88 -5.64 -1.71 1.39
CA MET A 88 -7.10 -1.63 1.51
C MET A 88 -7.68 -2.63 2.51
N ASN A 89 -6.92 -3.65 2.90
CA ASN A 89 -7.35 -4.68 3.84
C ASN A 89 -6.15 -5.39 4.52
N PRO A 90 -6.35 -6.17 5.59
CA PRO A 90 -5.28 -6.90 6.27
C PRO A 90 -4.51 -7.87 5.39
N ALA A 91 -5.17 -8.50 4.42
CA ALA A 91 -4.52 -9.42 3.47
C ALA A 91 -3.48 -8.70 2.61
N SER A 92 -3.76 -7.45 2.24
CA SER A 92 -2.83 -6.60 1.49
C SER A 92 -1.58 -6.25 2.28
N ILE A 93 -1.70 -6.02 3.59
CA ILE A 93 -0.53 -5.84 4.46
C ILE A 93 0.33 -7.09 4.43
N LYS A 94 -0.27 -8.26 4.69
CA LYS A 94 0.45 -9.54 4.76
C LYS A 94 1.16 -9.88 3.46
N ALA A 95 0.48 -9.73 2.32
CA ALA A 95 1.03 -10.03 1.00
C ALA A 95 2.22 -9.14 0.63
N ASN A 96 2.30 -7.94 1.21
CA ASN A 96 3.31 -6.95 0.88
C ASN A 96 4.41 -6.78 1.93
N MET A 97 4.43 -7.57 3.00
CA MET A 97 5.46 -7.46 4.05
C MET A 97 6.89 -7.52 3.51
N ARG A 98 7.12 -8.32 2.47
CA ARG A 98 8.44 -8.45 1.81
C ARG A 98 8.93 -7.18 1.11
N TRP A 99 8.03 -6.26 0.79
CA TRP A 99 8.35 -5.00 0.11
C TRP A 99 8.58 -3.84 1.07
N LEU A 100 8.34 -4.07 2.38
CA LEU A 100 8.53 -3.07 3.40
C LEU A 100 9.98 -3.01 3.85
N ARG A 101 10.41 -1.81 4.21
CA ARG A 101 11.69 -1.56 4.88
C ARG A 101 11.42 -0.84 6.20
N PRO A 102 12.36 -0.81 7.15
CA PRO A 102 12.21 0.02 8.34
C PRO A 102 11.92 1.48 7.95
N GLY A 103 10.88 2.05 8.54
CA GLY A 103 10.43 3.41 8.24
C GLY A 103 9.41 3.53 7.10
N THR A 104 9.03 2.45 6.41
CA THR A 104 7.93 2.47 5.44
C THR A 104 6.66 3.00 6.10
N ILE A 105 5.99 3.93 5.43
CA ILE A 105 4.68 4.45 5.87
C ILE A 105 3.61 3.50 5.35
N ILE A 106 2.77 3.00 6.26
CA ILE A 106 1.62 2.18 5.90
C ILE A 106 0.35 3.00 6.13
N ILE A 107 -0.40 3.21 5.06
CA ILE A 107 -1.73 3.83 5.09
C ILE A 107 -2.74 2.73 4.83
N PHE A 108 -3.68 2.52 5.75
CA PHE A 108 -4.68 1.48 5.59
C PHE A 108 -6.07 1.95 6.05
N ASP A 109 -7.09 1.30 5.50
CA ASP A 109 -8.47 1.51 5.91
C ASP A 109 -8.75 0.79 7.23
N SER A 110 -8.95 1.55 8.30
CA SER A 110 -9.22 1.00 9.63
C SER A 110 -10.56 0.25 9.72
N ASP A 111 -11.52 0.60 8.88
CA ASP A 111 -12.82 -0.06 8.85
C ASP A 111 -12.75 -1.45 8.21
N SER A 112 -11.69 -1.72 7.44
CA SER A 112 -11.44 -3.03 6.83
C SER A 112 -10.89 -4.07 7.82
N VAL A 113 -10.41 -3.64 8.98
CA VAL A 113 -9.83 -4.52 10.01
C VAL A 113 -10.95 -5.15 10.83
N THR A 114 -11.57 -6.17 10.29
CA THR A 114 -12.60 -6.96 10.95
C THR A 114 -12.05 -8.34 11.31
N GLU A 115 -12.64 -8.98 12.32
CA GLU A 115 -12.27 -10.34 12.73
C GLU A 115 -12.25 -11.32 11.55
N LYS A 116 -13.28 -11.26 10.71
CA LYS A 116 -13.37 -12.08 9.49
C LYS A 116 -12.26 -11.78 8.48
N ALA A 117 -11.88 -10.51 8.32
CA ALA A 117 -10.82 -10.13 7.40
C ALA A 117 -9.45 -10.55 7.92
N LEU A 118 -9.22 -10.48 9.22
CA LEU A 118 -8.00 -10.96 9.87
C LEU A 118 -7.87 -12.47 9.75
N GLU A 119 -8.93 -13.22 10.02
CA GLU A 119 -8.97 -14.67 9.86
C GLU A 119 -8.69 -15.08 8.41
N LYS A 120 -9.36 -14.44 7.44
CA LYS A 120 -9.13 -14.68 6.00
C LYS A 120 -7.68 -14.40 5.59
N ALA A 121 -7.04 -13.40 6.18
CA ALA A 121 -5.64 -13.06 5.96
C ALA A 121 -4.67 -13.97 6.73
N GLY A 122 -5.17 -14.81 7.63
CA GLY A 122 -4.39 -15.69 8.48
C GLY A 122 -3.62 -14.95 9.57
N TYR A 123 -4.19 -13.88 10.10
CA TYR A 123 -3.73 -13.22 11.32
C TYR A 123 -4.49 -13.76 12.53
N ALA A 124 -3.78 -14.01 13.63
CA ALA A 124 -4.39 -14.35 14.92
C ALA A 124 -4.90 -13.08 15.63
N ASP A 125 -4.14 -12.00 15.52
CA ASP A 125 -4.42 -10.71 16.12
C ASP A 125 -4.30 -9.58 15.09
N ASP A 126 -4.72 -8.37 15.46
CA ASP A 126 -4.61 -7.19 14.60
C ASP A 126 -3.12 -6.78 14.45
N PRO A 127 -2.54 -6.90 13.24
CA PRO A 127 -1.12 -6.60 13.01
C PRO A 127 -0.77 -5.13 13.22
N THR A 128 -1.77 -4.26 13.29
CA THR A 128 -1.56 -2.82 13.51
C THR A 128 -1.35 -2.47 14.97
N VAL A 129 -1.64 -3.40 15.88
CA VAL A 129 -1.53 -3.20 17.35
C VAL A 129 -0.71 -4.27 18.05
N ASP A 130 -0.48 -5.43 17.44
CA ASP A 130 0.23 -6.57 18.02
C ASP A 130 1.77 -6.46 17.99
N GLY A 131 2.31 -5.41 17.39
CA GLY A 131 3.75 -5.19 17.20
C GLY A 131 4.31 -5.72 15.88
N THR A 132 3.52 -6.39 15.06
CA THR A 132 3.96 -6.88 13.73
C THR A 132 4.51 -5.76 12.86
N LEU A 133 3.96 -4.55 12.97
CA LEU A 133 4.36 -3.37 12.22
C LEU A 133 5.16 -2.36 13.06
N ALA A 134 5.89 -2.83 14.09
CA ALA A 134 6.62 -1.96 15.01
C ALA A 134 7.71 -1.10 14.36
N HIS A 135 8.25 -1.52 13.22
CA HIS A 135 9.29 -0.81 12.48
C HIS A 135 8.74 0.11 11.37
N GLN A 136 7.42 0.19 11.19
CA GLN A 136 6.75 1.00 10.19
C GLN A 136 6.01 2.18 10.84
N HIS A 137 5.73 3.20 10.04
CA HIS A 137 4.87 4.31 10.42
C HIS A 137 3.44 4.03 9.95
N VAL A 138 2.54 3.73 10.86
CA VAL A 138 1.17 3.32 10.53
C VAL A 138 0.21 4.50 10.63
N GLY A 139 -0.40 4.85 9.50
CA GLY A 139 -1.47 5.85 9.40
C GLY A 139 -2.83 5.17 9.18
N LYS A 140 -3.79 5.48 10.03
CA LYS A 140 -5.18 4.97 9.91
C LYS A 140 -6.05 6.00 9.22
N GLY A 141 -6.83 5.57 8.24
CA GLY A 141 -7.85 6.38 7.59
C GLY A 141 -9.17 5.60 7.55
N ALA A 142 -10.27 6.27 7.84
CA ALA A 142 -11.60 5.72 7.61
C ALA A 142 -12.20 6.37 6.36
N LEU A 143 -12.92 5.59 5.56
CA LEU A 143 -13.67 6.12 4.45
C LEU A 143 -14.80 7.03 4.98
N PRO A 144 -15.09 8.18 4.33
CA PRO A 144 -16.24 8.99 4.68
C PRO A 144 -17.53 8.17 4.63
N GLU A 145 -18.44 8.39 5.59
CA GLU A 145 -19.70 7.62 5.69
C GLU A 145 -20.57 7.68 4.43
N THR A 146 -20.39 8.68 3.58
CA THR A 146 -21.09 8.83 2.30
C THR A 146 -20.81 7.71 1.30
N HIS A 147 -19.82 6.89 1.51
CA HIS A 147 -19.45 5.75 0.64
C HIS A 147 -19.81 4.38 1.25
N LYS A 148 -20.41 4.35 2.43
CA LYS A 148 -20.99 3.13 3.02
C LYS A 148 -22.37 2.86 2.42
N LYS A 149 -22.40 2.26 1.23
CA LYS A 149 -23.61 1.68 0.65
C LYS A 149 -23.35 0.23 0.28
#